data_613a4b57d34d60b0d253bfd4b875d92c
#
_entry.id   613a4b57d34d60b0d253bfd4b875d92c
#
_cell.length_a   1.000
_cell.length_b   1.000
_cell.length_c   1.000
_cell.angle_alpha   90.00
_cell.angle_beta   90.00
_cell.angle_gamma   90.00
#
_symmetry.space_group_name_H-M   'P 1'
#
loop_
_entity.id
_entity.type
_entity.pdbx_description
1 polymer ?
#
loop_
_entity_poly.entity_id
_entity_poly.type
_entity_poly.pdbx_seq_one_letter_code
_entity_poly.pdbx_strand_id
1 'polypeptide(L)'
;MKKVYYILSALLLAFTACGTDGKDINSDDPWEWNKPDEGKPDNDGTVYYPKAEGSVRIMSYNVGAFSKYMSNSTEMVAAMILEAEADVVGLNELDSCNTRHNVNQVKALAAALDGWKWTFGRAMSYKDGAYGNGVVVPRNTDIIDSYTVALPKGTGSEPRSIAVVETPDYILGAAHLDHTSEESVLGQIEVVHAWGQQYKGSSKPVFFCGDMNSRPGSAAINSILTKWEMLSSTENTIPSNAPTSCIDFIYRYRDAASVKVTGTHTMTRFYNGDVTKASDHLPVYADVVF
;
A
#
# COMPACT_ATOMS: atom_id res chain seq x y z
N MET A 1 42.33 34.53 16.84
CA MET A 1 40.99 34.05 16.51
C MET A 1 41.03 33.46 15.10
N LYS A 2 41.11 32.13 14.96
CA LYS A 2 41.14 31.42 13.67
C LYS A 2 39.72 31.05 13.32
N LYS A 3 39.17 31.56 12.21
CA LYS A 3 37.86 31.17 11.67
C LYS A 3 38.02 29.82 10.94
N VAL A 4 37.30 28.81 11.42
CA VAL A 4 37.21 27.53 10.77
C VAL A 4 36.03 27.59 9.79
N TYR A 5 36.32 27.47 8.50
CA TYR A 5 35.30 27.32 7.47
C TYR A 5 34.93 25.86 7.32
N TYR A 6 33.68 25.50 7.62
CA TYR A 6 33.11 24.22 7.25
C TYR A 6 32.73 24.24 5.77
N ILE A 7 33.42 23.44 4.99
CA ILE A 7 33.06 23.19 3.59
C ILE A 7 31.94 22.13 3.64
N LEU A 8 30.72 22.56 3.32
CA LEU A 8 29.58 21.66 3.13
C LEU A 8 29.72 21.02 1.73
N SER A 9 30.22 19.80 1.67
CA SER A 9 30.23 19.01 0.45
C SER A 9 28.79 18.58 0.16
N ALA A 10 28.12 19.27 -0.77
CA ALA A 10 26.87 18.78 -1.34
C ALA A 10 27.18 17.55 -2.17
N LEU A 11 26.82 16.37 -1.65
CA LEU A 11 26.82 15.12 -2.39
C LEU A 11 25.65 15.16 -3.38
N LEU A 12 25.96 15.50 -4.63
CA LEU A 12 25.01 15.39 -5.74
C LEU A 12 24.78 13.88 -5.98
N LEU A 13 23.72 13.32 -5.39
CA LEU A 13 23.21 12.03 -5.76
C LEU A 13 22.61 12.17 -7.17
N ALA A 14 23.34 11.69 -8.16
CA ALA A 14 22.81 11.51 -9.50
C ALA A 14 21.70 10.45 -9.42
N PHE A 15 20.44 10.90 -9.40
CA PHE A 15 19.31 10.04 -9.69
C PHE A 15 19.44 9.68 -11.17
N THR A 16 19.84 8.46 -11.46
CA THR A 16 19.61 7.87 -12.80
C THR A 16 18.10 7.88 -13.00
N ALA A 17 17.64 8.75 -13.90
CA ALA A 17 16.24 8.82 -14.26
C ALA A 17 15.82 7.45 -14.81
N CYS A 18 14.94 6.75 -14.10
CA CYS A 18 14.12 5.71 -14.68
C CYS A 18 13.41 6.33 -15.88
N GLY A 19 13.50 5.69 -17.07
CA GLY A 19 13.03 6.23 -18.33
C GLY A 19 11.74 7.04 -18.22
N THR A 20 11.75 8.23 -18.79
CA THR A 20 10.67 9.21 -18.63
C THR A 20 9.47 8.92 -19.53
N ASP A 21 9.57 7.90 -20.38
CA ASP A 21 8.54 7.59 -21.37
C ASP A 21 7.79 6.33 -20.94
N GLY A 22 6.54 6.51 -20.53
CA GLY A 22 5.61 5.42 -20.19
C GLY A 22 5.24 4.48 -21.36
N LYS A 23 6.19 4.23 -22.27
CA LYS A 23 6.02 3.39 -23.46
C LYS A 23 6.62 1.99 -23.36
N ASP A 24 7.33 1.66 -22.28
CA ASP A 24 7.88 0.31 -22.06
C ASP A 24 6.99 -0.58 -21.17
N ILE A 25 5.72 -0.27 -21.05
CA ILE A 25 4.71 -1.27 -20.69
C ILE A 25 4.58 -2.10 -21.96
N ASN A 26 4.97 -3.37 -21.90
CA ASN A 26 4.92 -4.31 -23.02
C ASN A 26 3.49 -4.27 -23.60
N SER A 27 3.29 -3.53 -24.70
CA SER A 27 1.99 -3.28 -25.32
C SER A 27 1.45 -4.48 -26.11
N ASP A 28 2.17 -5.61 -26.06
CA ASP A 28 1.86 -6.79 -26.86
C ASP A 28 0.85 -7.73 -26.20
N ASP A 29 0.41 -7.43 -24.96
CA ASP A 29 -0.70 -8.13 -24.33
C ASP A 29 -1.75 -7.09 -23.92
N PRO A 30 -2.64 -6.66 -24.86
CA PRO A 30 -3.71 -5.74 -24.51
C PRO A 30 -4.56 -6.45 -23.47
N TRP A 31 -4.57 -5.90 -22.27
CA TRP A 31 -5.39 -6.35 -21.16
C TRP A 31 -6.79 -6.76 -21.66
N GLU A 32 -7.11 -8.07 -21.59
CA GLU A 32 -8.34 -8.64 -22.15
C GLU A 32 -9.62 -8.01 -21.60
N TRP A 33 -9.52 -7.37 -20.42
CA TRP A 33 -10.63 -6.67 -19.78
C TRP A 33 -11.10 -5.41 -20.55
N ASN A 34 -10.26 -4.83 -21.39
CA ASN A 34 -10.65 -3.71 -22.27
C ASN A 34 -11.35 -4.16 -23.57
N LYS A 35 -11.45 -5.48 -23.81
CA LYS A 35 -12.27 -5.97 -24.90
C LYS A 35 -13.75 -5.71 -24.57
N PRO A 36 -14.53 -5.15 -25.50
CA PRO A 36 -15.97 -5.01 -25.29
C PRO A 36 -16.59 -6.40 -25.04
N ASP A 37 -17.29 -6.56 -23.93
CA ASP A 37 -18.36 -7.52 -23.66
C ASP A 37 -18.08 -9.03 -23.54
N GLU A 38 -16.85 -9.55 -23.58
CA GLU A 38 -16.61 -10.96 -23.31
C GLU A 38 -16.17 -11.20 -21.86
N GLY A 39 -17.13 -11.54 -20.98
CA GLY A 39 -16.86 -12.04 -19.61
C GLY A 39 -16.95 -10.99 -18.50
N LYS A 40 -17.29 -9.74 -18.79
CA LYS A 40 -17.67 -8.78 -17.75
C LYS A 40 -19.01 -9.17 -17.13
N PRO A 41 -19.17 -9.14 -15.81
CA PRO A 41 -20.50 -9.25 -15.23
C PRO A 41 -21.37 -8.13 -15.79
N ASP A 42 -22.65 -8.41 -16.07
CA ASP A 42 -23.61 -7.38 -16.46
C ASP A 42 -23.61 -6.29 -15.39
N ASN A 43 -23.28 -5.06 -15.80
CA ASN A 43 -23.37 -3.91 -14.90
C ASN A 43 -24.85 -3.54 -14.74
N ASP A 44 -25.49 -4.15 -13.74
CA ASP A 44 -26.87 -3.90 -13.37
C ASP A 44 -27.04 -2.67 -12.45
N GLY A 45 -25.96 -1.90 -12.25
CA GLY A 45 -25.92 -0.74 -11.37
C GLY A 45 -25.72 -1.10 -9.89
N THR A 46 -25.44 -2.35 -9.55
CA THR A 46 -25.13 -2.75 -8.18
C THR A 46 -23.81 -2.13 -7.72
N VAL A 47 -23.82 -1.41 -6.61
CA VAL A 47 -22.62 -0.94 -5.95
C VAL A 47 -22.21 -2.00 -4.90
N TYR A 48 -21.11 -2.73 -5.18
CA TYR A 48 -20.68 -3.84 -4.28
C TYR A 48 -20.21 -3.35 -2.91
N TYR A 49 -19.57 -2.18 -2.86
CA TYR A 49 -19.00 -1.62 -1.63
C TYR A 49 -19.45 -0.17 -1.46
N PRO A 50 -20.73 0.06 -1.10
CA PRO A 50 -21.24 1.42 -0.96
C PRO A 50 -20.47 2.16 0.11
N LYS A 51 -20.05 3.39 -0.19
CA LYS A 51 -19.32 4.27 0.70
C LYS A 51 -20.28 5.23 1.39
N ALA A 52 -20.21 5.33 2.71
CA ALA A 52 -21.03 6.27 3.45
C ALA A 52 -20.62 7.72 3.12
N GLU A 53 -21.59 8.61 2.98
CA GLU A 53 -21.34 10.03 2.74
C GLU A 53 -20.44 10.63 3.84
N GLY A 54 -19.45 11.41 3.42
CA GLY A 54 -18.47 12.04 4.31
C GLY A 54 -17.42 11.11 4.91
N SER A 55 -17.41 9.81 4.54
CA SER A 55 -16.34 8.91 4.97
C SER A 55 -15.10 8.99 4.07
N VAL A 56 -13.94 8.75 4.67
CA VAL A 56 -12.67 8.51 3.98
C VAL A 56 -12.47 7.01 3.87
N ARG A 57 -12.31 6.49 2.63
CA ARG A 57 -12.00 5.09 2.39
C ARG A 57 -10.50 4.87 2.30
N ILE A 58 -9.97 4.16 3.30
CA ILE A 58 -8.60 3.68 3.31
C ILE A 58 -8.60 2.27 2.73
N MET A 59 -7.78 2.02 1.72
CA MET A 59 -7.63 0.71 1.09
C MET A 59 -6.20 0.20 1.30
N SER A 60 -6.04 -1.09 1.53
CA SER A 60 -4.74 -1.78 1.59
C SER A 60 -4.73 -2.91 0.58
N TYR A 61 -3.67 -2.98 -0.24
CA TYR A 61 -3.57 -3.99 -1.28
C TYR A 61 -2.12 -4.44 -1.53
N ASN A 62 -1.84 -5.72 -1.31
CA ASN A 62 -0.64 -6.36 -1.83
C ASN A 62 -0.90 -6.70 -3.30
N VAL A 63 -0.18 -6.04 -4.21
CA VAL A 63 -0.42 -6.11 -5.67
C VAL A 63 0.47 -7.13 -6.39
N GLY A 64 1.31 -7.90 -5.67
CA GLY A 64 2.15 -8.94 -6.24
C GLY A 64 3.03 -8.45 -7.40
N ALA A 65 3.61 -7.26 -7.28
CA ALA A 65 4.38 -6.58 -8.32
C ALA A 65 3.58 -6.42 -9.64
N PHE A 66 2.24 -6.38 -9.60
CA PHE A 66 1.32 -6.36 -10.75
C PHE A 66 1.55 -7.45 -11.79
N SER A 67 2.24 -8.53 -11.43
CA SER A 67 2.65 -9.56 -12.38
C SER A 67 2.52 -10.99 -11.84
N LYS A 68 1.64 -11.19 -10.84
CA LYS A 68 1.49 -12.49 -10.20
C LYS A 68 0.84 -13.53 -11.10
N TYR A 69 -0.24 -13.18 -11.79
CA TYR A 69 -1.05 -14.09 -12.61
C TYR A 69 -1.23 -13.60 -14.06
N MET A 70 -0.77 -12.41 -14.36
CA MET A 70 -0.76 -11.84 -15.70
C MET A 70 0.49 -10.99 -15.88
N SER A 71 0.83 -10.63 -17.11
CA SER A 71 2.06 -9.86 -17.40
C SER A 71 2.10 -8.50 -16.74
N ASN A 72 0.95 -7.83 -16.63
CA ASN A 72 0.80 -6.53 -15.97
C ASN A 72 -0.66 -6.25 -15.60
N SER A 73 -0.95 -6.15 -14.30
CA SER A 73 -2.30 -5.83 -13.78
C SER A 73 -2.49 -4.36 -13.40
N THR A 74 -1.56 -3.46 -13.70
CA THR A 74 -1.59 -2.05 -13.23
C THR A 74 -2.88 -1.33 -13.62
N GLU A 75 -3.30 -1.40 -14.88
CA GLU A 75 -4.52 -0.74 -15.38
C GLU A 75 -5.78 -1.34 -14.74
N MET A 76 -5.82 -2.66 -14.58
CA MET A 76 -6.92 -3.35 -13.90
C MET A 76 -7.03 -2.93 -12.43
N VAL A 77 -5.92 -2.88 -11.71
CA VAL A 77 -5.90 -2.43 -10.32
C VAL A 77 -6.30 -0.95 -10.21
N ALA A 78 -5.88 -0.10 -11.16
CA ALA A 78 -6.33 1.30 -11.20
C ALA A 78 -7.85 1.39 -11.36
N ALA A 79 -8.43 0.63 -12.29
CA ALA A 79 -9.88 0.60 -12.50
C ALA A 79 -10.63 0.11 -11.24
N MET A 80 -10.10 -0.91 -10.55
CA MET A 80 -10.66 -1.41 -9.29
C MET A 80 -10.60 -0.36 -8.17
N ILE A 81 -9.49 0.38 -8.05
CA ILE A 81 -9.32 1.46 -7.05
C ILE A 81 -10.34 2.59 -7.31
N LEU A 82 -10.54 2.97 -8.57
CA LEU A 82 -11.53 4.00 -8.94
C LEU A 82 -12.95 3.51 -8.65
N GLU A 83 -13.30 2.27 -9.02
CA GLU A 83 -14.60 1.67 -8.72
C GLU A 83 -14.86 1.57 -7.22
N ALA A 84 -13.82 1.28 -6.44
CA ALA A 84 -13.89 1.25 -4.99
C ALA A 84 -14.07 2.63 -4.34
N GLU A 85 -13.96 3.73 -5.09
CA GLU A 85 -13.99 5.10 -4.56
C GLU A 85 -12.99 5.31 -3.41
N ALA A 86 -11.78 4.73 -3.52
CA ALA A 86 -10.75 4.86 -2.49
C ALA A 86 -10.23 6.30 -2.41
N ASP A 87 -9.98 6.80 -1.19
CA ASP A 87 -9.39 8.12 -0.94
C ASP A 87 -7.90 8.04 -0.64
N VAL A 88 -7.43 6.87 -0.27
CA VAL A 88 -6.01 6.57 -0.10
C VAL A 88 -5.78 5.06 -0.19
N VAL A 89 -4.69 4.65 -0.84
CA VAL A 89 -4.34 3.24 -0.98
C VAL A 89 -2.90 3.00 -0.51
N GLY A 90 -2.74 2.15 0.49
CA GLY A 90 -1.47 1.55 0.86
C GLY A 90 -1.21 0.31 0.02
N LEU A 91 -0.02 0.22 -0.56
CA LEU A 91 0.36 -0.80 -1.53
C LEU A 91 1.60 -1.57 -1.08
N ASN A 92 1.58 -2.88 -1.27
CA ASN A 92 2.72 -3.75 -1.00
C ASN A 92 3.20 -4.45 -2.26
N GLU A 93 4.44 -4.94 -2.21
CA GLU A 93 5.10 -5.66 -3.30
C GLU A 93 5.25 -4.82 -4.58
N LEU A 94 5.93 -3.71 -4.49
CA LEU A 94 6.18 -2.83 -5.63
C LEU A 94 7.64 -2.89 -6.08
N ASP A 95 7.86 -3.05 -7.37
CA ASP A 95 9.14 -2.86 -8.01
C ASP A 95 9.37 -1.39 -8.39
N SER A 96 10.61 -0.98 -8.39
CA SER A 96 11.03 0.33 -8.90
C SER A 96 12.29 0.18 -9.74
N CYS A 97 12.12 0.31 -11.06
CA CYS A 97 13.20 0.39 -12.05
C CYS A 97 14.26 -0.72 -11.91
N ASN A 98 13.81 -1.95 -11.74
CA ASN A 98 14.69 -3.13 -11.67
C ASN A 98 14.59 -3.99 -12.94
N THR A 99 15.43 -5.03 -13.05
CA THR A 99 15.45 -5.88 -14.25
C THR A 99 14.23 -6.80 -14.38
N ARG A 100 13.39 -6.94 -13.35
CA ARG A 100 12.08 -7.62 -13.45
C ARG A 100 11.03 -6.68 -14.06
N HIS A 101 11.01 -5.41 -13.62
CA HIS A 101 10.12 -4.37 -14.14
C HIS A 101 10.89 -3.05 -14.26
N ASN A 102 11.14 -2.62 -15.50
CA ASN A 102 11.89 -1.39 -15.79
C ASN A 102 11.03 -0.12 -15.63
N VAL A 103 10.14 -0.11 -14.65
CA VAL A 103 9.29 1.05 -14.31
C VAL A 103 9.21 1.20 -12.80
N ASN A 104 8.92 2.41 -12.33
CA ASN A 104 8.50 2.60 -10.95
C ASN A 104 6.99 2.32 -10.90
N GLN A 105 6.60 1.17 -10.32
CA GLN A 105 5.24 0.65 -10.40
C GLN A 105 4.21 1.52 -9.67
N VAL A 106 4.56 2.15 -8.53
CA VAL A 106 3.62 3.08 -7.88
C VAL A 106 3.39 4.33 -8.72
N LYS A 107 4.43 4.83 -9.42
CA LYS A 107 4.30 5.95 -10.36
C LYS A 107 3.42 5.57 -11.55
N ALA A 108 3.59 4.36 -12.09
CA ALA A 108 2.77 3.85 -13.19
C ALA A 108 1.30 3.74 -12.79
N LEU A 109 1.01 3.16 -11.60
CA LEU A 109 -0.34 3.10 -11.06
C LEU A 109 -0.93 4.50 -10.86
N ALA A 110 -0.19 5.43 -10.28
CA ALA A 110 -0.64 6.81 -10.08
C ALA A 110 -0.97 7.52 -11.40
N ALA A 111 -0.25 7.22 -12.47
CA ALA A 111 -0.56 7.73 -13.82
C ALA A 111 -1.85 7.11 -14.36
N ALA A 112 -2.07 5.81 -14.19
CA ALA A 112 -3.31 5.12 -14.56
C ALA A 112 -4.52 5.58 -13.74
N LEU A 113 -4.31 6.14 -12.55
CA LEU A 113 -5.30 6.78 -11.68
C LEU A 113 -5.52 8.27 -12.00
N ASP A 114 -5.36 8.71 -13.24
CA ASP A 114 -5.53 10.11 -13.68
C ASP A 114 -4.60 11.08 -12.92
N GLY A 115 -3.36 10.68 -12.73
CA GLY A 115 -2.32 11.54 -12.14
C GLY A 115 -2.42 11.71 -10.63
N TRP A 116 -2.84 10.67 -9.91
CA TRP A 116 -2.77 10.65 -8.46
C TRP A 116 -1.34 10.95 -7.97
N LYS A 117 -1.22 11.50 -6.76
CA LYS A 117 0.06 11.68 -6.07
C LYS A 117 0.49 10.36 -5.44
N TRP A 118 1.79 10.17 -5.29
CA TRP A 118 2.34 8.90 -4.82
C TRP A 118 3.61 9.08 -3.99
N THR A 119 3.92 8.10 -3.17
CA THR A 119 5.22 7.89 -2.54
C THR A 119 5.67 6.45 -2.69
N PHE A 120 6.99 6.23 -2.73
CA PHE A 120 7.59 4.90 -2.74
C PHE A 120 8.54 4.76 -1.55
N GLY A 121 8.24 3.80 -0.67
CA GLY A 121 9.08 3.42 0.46
C GLY A 121 9.97 2.24 0.10
N ARG A 122 11.23 2.52 -0.27
CA ARG A 122 12.20 1.48 -0.59
C ARG A 122 12.49 0.61 0.63
N ALA A 123 12.26 -0.68 0.53
CA ALA A 123 12.65 -1.68 1.53
C ALA A 123 14.08 -2.18 1.28
N MET A 124 14.41 -2.49 0.03
CA MET A 124 15.72 -3.05 -0.33
C MET A 124 16.12 -2.71 -1.77
N SER A 125 17.41 -2.93 -2.07
CA SER A 125 17.88 -3.06 -3.45
C SER A 125 17.44 -4.41 -3.99
N TYR A 126 16.92 -4.43 -5.21
CA TYR A 126 16.46 -5.65 -5.87
C TYR A 126 16.68 -5.57 -7.36
N LYS A 127 17.43 -6.56 -7.93
CA LYS A 127 17.66 -6.71 -9.38
C LYS A 127 18.03 -5.39 -10.08
N ASP A 128 19.08 -4.74 -9.61
CA ASP A 128 19.61 -3.44 -10.09
C ASP A 128 18.70 -2.22 -9.90
N GLY A 129 17.57 -2.38 -9.22
CA GLY A 129 16.66 -1.32 -8.83
C GLY A 129 16.26 -1.42 -7.37
N ALA A 130 14.96 -1.28 -7.10
CA ALA A 130 14.43 -1.35 -5.75
C ALA A 130 13.13 -2.17 -5.68
N TYR A 131 12.81 -2.58 -4.45
CA TYR A 131 11.55 -3.23 -4.07
C TYR A 131 11.07 -2.62 -2.75
N GLY A 132 9.75 -2.49 -2.58
CA GLY A 132 9.20 -1.88 -1.39
C GLY A 132 7.69 -1.73 -1.41
N ASN A 133 7.23 -0.70 -0.72
CA ASN A 133 5.84 -0.36 -0.55
C ASN A 133 5.53 1.03 -1.13
N GLY A 134 4.26 1.37 -1.25
CA GLY A 134 3.87 2.68 -1.73
C GLY A 134 2.55 3.15 -1.15
N VAL A 135 2.28 4.43 -1.32
CA VAL A 135 0.97 5.03 -1.04
C VAL A 135 0.59 5.88 -2.24
N VAL A 136 -0.68 5.79 -2.66
CA VAL A 136 -1.26 6.71 -3.64
C VAL A 136 -2.46 7.43 -3.03
N VAL A 137 -2.61 8.70 -3.38
CA VAL A 137 -3.73 9.57 -2.96
C VAL A 137 -4.24 10.37 -4.17
N PRO A 138 -5.52 10.77 -4.22
CA PRO A 138 -6.06 11.58 -5.29
C PRO A 138 -5.20 12.82 -5.58
N ARG A 139 -5.18 13.25 -6.85
CA ARG A 139 -4.35 14.38 -7.31
C ARG A 139 -4.60 15.70 -6.56
N ASN A 140 -5.82 15.88 -6.04
CA ASN A 140 -6.23 17.06 -5.28
C ASN A 140 -5.94 16.96 -3.78
N THR A 141 -5.48 15.82 -3.28
CA THR A 141 -5.03 15.66 -1.88
C THR A 141 -3.66 16.31 -1.71
N ASP A 142 -3.50 17.19 -0.74
CA ASP A 142 -2.19 17.76 -0.42
C ASP A 142 -1.36 16.76 0.38
N ILE A 143 -0.11 16.55 -0.05
CA ILE A 143 0.89 15.81 0.71
C ILE A 143 1.77 16.85 1.42
N ILE A 144 1.71 16.86 2.76
CA ILE A 144 2.52 17.73 3.60
C ILE A 144 3.94 17.18 3.70
N ASP A 145 4.04 15.85 3.90
CA ASP A 145 5.30 15.11 4.01
C ASP A 145 5.15 13.69 3.49
N SER A 146 6.27 13.13 3.02
CA SER A 146 6.36 11.71 2.67
C SER A 146 7.78 11.21 2.94
N TYR A 147 7.87 10.06 3.61
CA TYR A 147 9.16 9.49 3.99
C TYR A 147 9.08 7.97 4.14
N THR A 148 10.23 7.35 4.37
CA THR A 148 10.35 5.90 4.57
C THR A 148 10.92 5.62 5.94
N VAL A 149 10.29 4.69 6.67
CA VAL A 149 10.84 4.14 7.91
C VAL A 149 11.41 2.75 7.61
N ALA A 150 12.69 2.52 7.87
CA ALA A 150 13.30 1.21 7.70
C ALA A 150 12.85 0.26 8.80
N LEU A 151 12.46 -0.95 8.42
CA LEU A 151 12.15 -2.03 9.33
C LEU A 151 13.31 -3.04 9.33
N PRO A 152 13.75 -3.53 10.51
CA PRO A 152 14.90 -4.40 10.59
C PRO A 152 14.64 -5.74 9.90
N LYS A 153 15.66 -6.26 9.21
CA LYS A 153 15.62 -7.60 8.67
C LYS A 153 15.62 -8.66 9.80
N GLY A 154 16.39 -8.43 10.84
CA GLY A 154 16.59 -9.41 11.92
C GLY A 154 17.06 -10.76 11.36
N THR A 155 16.42 -11.83 11.82
CA THR A 155 16.63 -13.21 11.34
C THR A 155 15.78 -13.56 10.11
N GLY A 156 15.00 -12.61 9.61
CA GLY A 156 14.13 -12.79 8.46
C GLY A 156 14.84 -12.83 7.11
N SER A 157 14.08 -12.99 6.05
CA SER A 157 14.61 -13.13 4.70
C SER A 157 15.04 -11.79 4.09
N GLU A 158 14.30 -10.71 4.33
CA GLU A 158 14.42 -9.43 3.63
C GLU A 158 14.30 -8.23 4.56
N PRO A 159 15.02 -7.12 4.28
CA PRO A 159 14.69 -5.83 4.89
C PRO A 159 13.29 -5.39 4.46
N ARG A 160 12.58 -4.72 5.37
CA ARG A 160 11.23 -4.19 5.13
C ARG A 160 11.20 -2.68 5.38
N SER A 161 10.09 -2.03 5.06
CA SER A 161 9.92 -0.60 5.26
C SER A 161 8.46 -0.22 5.46
N ILE A 162 8.24 0.98 6.02
CA ILE A 162 6.95 1.66 5.98
C ILE A 162 7.08 2.80 4.98
N ALA A 163 6.24 2.86 3.96
CA ALA A 163 6.05 4.02 3.13
C ALA A 163 5.03 4.94 3.79
N VAL A 164 5.40 6.17 4.13
CA VAL A 164 4.54 7.10 4.88
C VAL A 164 4.14 8.28 4.02
N VAL A 165 2.89 8.66 4.14
CA VAL A 165 2.33 9.91 3.61
C VAL A 165 1.64 10.65 4.76
N GLU A 166 1.89 11.96 4.89
CA GLU A 166 1.16 12.87 5.74
C GLU A 166 0.36 13.85 4.89
N THR A 167 -0.93 13.96 5.20
CA THR A 167 -1.88 14.91 4.60
C THR A 167 -2.34 15.93 5.64
N PRO A 168 -3.11 16.98 5.29
CA PRO A 168 -3.75 17.84 6.27
C PRO A 168 -4.64 17.09 7.27
N ASP A 169 -5.27 15.99 6.85
CA ASP A 169 -6.35 15.34 7.59
C ASP A 169 -5.91 14.06 8.31
N TYR A 170 -4.91 13.34 7.80
CA TYR A 170 -4.45 12.05 8.35
C TYR A 170 -2.99 11.75 8.00
N ILE A 171 -2.44 10.73 8.65
CA ILE A 171 -1.15 10.13 8.34
C ILE A 171 -1.39 8.65 8.05
N LEU A 172 -0.81 8.13 6.95
CA LEU A 172 -0.88 6.71 6.58
C LEU A 172 0.51 6.13 6.36
N GLY A 173 0.80 5.02 7.02
CA GLY A 173 1.95 4.17 6.75
C GLY A 173 1.54 2.84 6.12
N ALA A 174 2.14 2.47 5.00
CA ALA A 174 1.95 1.18 4.34
C ALA A 174 3.20 0.32 4.49
N ALA A 175 3.06 -0.92 4.99
CA ALA A 175 4.17 -1.84 5.18
C ALA A 175 3.80 -3.28 4.80
N HIS A 176 4.86 -4.05 4.49
CA HIS A 176 4.80 -5.48 4.29
C HIS A 176 5.81 -6.11 5.25
N LEU A 177 5.32 -6.84 6.27
CA LEU A 177 6.18 -7.42 7.30
C LEU A 177 6.85 -8.71 6.82
N ASP A 178 7.84 -9.21 7.55
CA ASP A 178 8.56 -10.43 7.20
C ASP A 178 7.63 -11.66 7.20
N HIS A 179 7.90 -12.62 6.31
CA HIS A 179 7.09 -13.83 6.16
C HIS A 179 7.82 -15.11 6.62
N THR A 180 9.08 -15.00 7.05
CA THR A 180 9.91 -16.18 7.35
C THR A 180 10.26 -16.33 8.83
N SER A 181 10.20 -15.25 9.62
CA SER A 181 10.65 -15.23 10.99
C SER A 181 9.71 -14.43 11.89
N GLU A 182 9.06 -15.11 12.85
CA GLU A 182 8.23 -14.45 13.86
C GLU A 182 9.02 -13.45 14.70
N GLU A 183 10.29 -13.78 15.04
CA GLU A 183 11.19 -12.86 15.75
C GLU A 183 11.40 -11.57 14.95
N SER A 184 11.62 -11.68 13.64
CA SER A 184 11.76 -10.49 12.76
C SER A 184 10.49 -9.69 12.67
N VAL A 185 9.33 -10.35 12.55
CA VAL A 185 8.03 -9.66 12.55
C VAL A 185 7.83 -8.89 13.85
N LEU A 186 8.10 -9.50 15.01
CA LEU A 186 7.99 -8.83 16.29
C LEU A 186 8.94 -7.63 16.41
N GLY A 187 10.20 -7.79 15.97
CA GLY A 187 11.16 -6.68 15.92
C GLY A 187 10.74 -5.55 14.98
N GLN A 188 10.09 -5.86 13.86
CA GLN A 188 9.51 -4.87 12.96
C GLN A 188 8.32 -4.15 13.59
N ILE A 189 7.47 -4.87 14.34
CA ILE A 189 6.32 -4.29 15.07
C ILE A 189 6.79 -3.31 16.14
N GLU A 190 7.90 -3.56 16.83
CA GLU A 190 8.48 -2.60 17.77
C GLU A 190 8.83 -1.26 17.08
N VAL A 191 9.35 -1.30 15.85
CA VAL A 191 9.60 -0.08 15.06
C VAL A 191 8.28 0.58 14.63
N VAL A 192 7.25 -0.20 14.26
CA VAL A 192 5.91 0.32 13.98
C VAL A 192 5.32 1.02 15.22
N HIS A 193 5.50 0.45 16.41
CA HIS A 193 5.08 1.08 17.67
C HIS A 193 5.84 2.38 17.95
N ALA A 194 7.16 2.39 17.75
CA ALA A 194 8.00 3.58 17.91
C ALA A 194 7.62 4.68 16.90
N TRP A 195 7.28 4.30 15.67
CA TRP A 195 6.77 5.22 14.68
C TRP A 195 5.42 5.83 15.11
N GLY A 196 4.45 5.01 15.50
CA GLY A 196 3.16 5.51 16.01
C GLY A 196 3.33 6.42 17.22
N GLN A 197 4.27 6.11 18.14
CA GLN A 197 4.52 6.88 19.34
C GLN A 197 4.94 8.34 19.06
N GLN A 198 5.54 8.63 17.89
CA GLN A 198 5.89 10.00 17.48
C GLN A 198 4.66 10.90 17.31
N TYR A 199 3.49 10.28 17.09
CA TYR A 199 2.21 10.95 16.89
C TYR A 199 1.27 10.88 18.08
N LYS A 200 1.79 10.54 19.26
CA LYS A 200 0.98 10.52 20.49
C LYS A 200 0.36 11.89 20.76
N GLY A 201 -0.97 11.92 20.89
CA GLY A 201 -1.73 13.15 21.10
C GLY A 201 -1.97 13.96 19.81
N SER A 202 -1.66 13.41 18.64
CA SER A 202 -1.98 14.05 17.36
C SER A 202 -3.48 14.30 17.22
N SER A 203 -3.84 15.49 16.73
CA SER A 203 -5.21 15.84 16.33
C SER A 203 -5.65 15.19 15.02
N LYS A 204 -4.69 14.61 14.26
CA LYS A 204 -4.97 13.81 13.07
C LYS A 204 -4.94 12.32 13.43
N PRO A 205 -5.81 11.48 12.86
CA PRO A 205 -5.68 10.04 12.97
C PRO A 205 -4.41 9.56 12.25
N VAL A 206 -3.81 8.51 12.80
CA VAL A 206 -2.62 7.86 12.25
C VAL A 206 -2.98 6.43 11.90
N PHE A 207 -2.86 6.09 10.64
CA PHE A 207 -3.20 4.78 10.11
C PHE A 207 -1.95 3.97 9.76
N PHE A 208 -2.06 2.67 9.88
CA PHE A 208 -1.07 1.69 9.48
C PHE A 208 -1.76 0.57 8.72
N CYS A 209 -1.28 0.21 7.54
CA CYS A 209 -1.91 -0.84 6.76
C CYS A 209 -0.87 -1.70 6.02
N GLY A 210 -1.32 -2.83 5.53
CA GLY A 210 -0.55 -3.70 4.65
C GLY A 210 -0.67 -5.18 4.97
N ASP A 211 0.22 -5.95 4.35
CA ASP A 211 0.39 -7.38 4.56
C ASP A 211 1.26 -7.63 5.80
N MET A 212 0.64 -8.14 6.85
CA MET A 212 1.34 -8.43 8.11
C MET A 212 1.98 -9.82 8.12
N ASN A 213 1.78 -10.64 7.07
CA ASN A 213 2.22 -12.03 7.02
C ASN A 213 1.86 -12.85 8.28
N SER A 214 0.84 -12.44 8.98
CA SER A 214 0.44 -12.94 10.29
C SER A 214 -1.07 -12.96 10.43
N ARG A 215 -1.61 -14.02 11.01
CA ARG A 215 -3.06 -14.25 11.15
C ARG A 215 -3.58 -13.65 12.46
N PRO A 216 -4.88 -13.34 12.54
CA PRO A 216 -5.53 -13.00 13.80
C PRO A 216 -5.21 -14.05 14.89
N GLY A 217 -4.89 -13.56 16.10
CA GLY A 217 -4.52 -14.42 17.24
C GLY A 217 -3.05 -14.81 17.31
N SER A 218 -2.23 -14.52 16.29
CA SER A 218 -0.78 -14.71 16.36
C SER A 218 -0.12 -13.74 17.36
N ALA A 219 1.09 -14.04 17.81
CA ALA A 219 1.89 -13.15 18.66
C ALA A 219 2.08 -11.77 18.00
N ALA A 220 2.34 -11.74 16.69
CA ALA A 220 2.49 -10.53 15.90
C ALA A 220 1.23 -9.64 15.95
N ILE A 221 0.07 -10.17 15.59
CA ILE A 221 -1.19 -9.38 15.60
C ILE A 221 -1.56 -8.98 17.02
N ASN A 222 -1.39 -9.85 18.02
CA ASN A 222 -1.62 -9.51 19.41
C ASN A 222 -0.68 -8.37 19.88
N SER A 223 0.57 -8.35 19.44
CA SER A 223 1.51 -7.25 19.71
C SER A 223 1.01 -5.94 19.09
N ILE A 224 0.65 -5.93 17.80
CA ILE A 224 0.11 -4.74 17.12
C ILE A 224 -1.08 -4.19 17.90
N LEU A 225 -2.02 -5.04 18.32
CA LEU A 225 -3.24 -4.65 19.03
C LEU A 225 -3.00 -4.01 20.39
N THR A 226 -1.80 -4.08 20.97
CA THR A 226 -1.46 -3.39 22.22
C THR A 226 -1.44 -1.87 22.06
N LYS A 227 -1.10 -1.36 20.87
CA LYS A 227 -0.96 0.07 20.55
C LYS A 227 -1.89 0.56 19.45
N TRP A 228 -2.35 -0.36 18.62
CA TRP A 228 -3.16 -0.07 17.45
C TRP A 228 -4.55 -0.69 17.58
N GLU A 229 -5.53 -0.05 17.01
CA GLU A 229 -6.89 -0.54 16.87
C GLU A 229 -7.07 -1.07 15.45
N MET A 230 -7.55 -2.30 15.30
CA MET A 230 -7.88 -2.86 14.00
C MET A 230 -9.17 -2.22 13.48
N LEU A 231 -9.13 -1.70 12.27
CA LEU A 231 -10.28 -1.08 11.59
C LEU A 231 -10.84 -1.97 10.49
N SER A 232 -9.99 -2.78 9.84
CA SER A 232 -10.42 -3.70 8.79
C SER A 232 -11.14 -4.92 9.35
N SER A 233 -11.93 -5.58 8.48
CA SER A 233 -12.50 -6.89 8.78
C SER A 233 -11.40 -7.95 8.93
N THR A 234 -11.78 -9.12 9.45
CA THR A 234 -10.91 -10.32 9.51
C THR A 234 -11.32 -11.38 8.49
N GLU A 235 -12.03 -10.96 7.44
CA GLU A 235 -12.31 -11.81 6.29
C GLU A 235 -11.01 -12.21 5.59
N ASN A 236 -10.98 -13.42 5.04
CA ASN A 236 -9.77 -13.94 4.41
C ASN A 236 -9.34 -13.11 3.19
N THR A 237 -8.02 -12.93 3.03
CA THR A 237 -7.43 -12.08 1.98
C THR A 237 -6.53 -12.83 1.02
N ILE A 238 -6.13 -14.06 1.35
CA ILE A 238 -5.22 -14.88 0.53
C ILE A 238 -5.58 -16.39 0.59
N PRO A 239 -5.40 -17.16 -0.50
CA PRO A 239 -5.16 -16.72 -1.88
C PRO A 239 -6.42 -16.08 -2.49
N SER A 240 -6.27 -15.14 -3.41
CA SER A 240 -7.39 -14.35 -3.95
C SER A 240 -8.49 -15.18 -4.61
N ASN A 241 -8.14 -16.34 -5.20
CA ASN A 241 -9.07 -17.24 -5.90
C ASN A 241 -9.81 -18.23 -4.98
N ALA A 242 -9.31 -18.46 -3.76
CA ALA A 242 -9.91 -19.34 -2.75
C ALA A 242 -9.43 -18.93 -1.34
N PRO A 243 -9.89 -17.80 -0.79
CA PRO A 243 -9.30 -17.20 0.41
C PRO A 243 -9.45 -18.09 1.64
N THR A 244 -8.32 -18.39 2.30
CA THR A 244 -8.26 -19.25 3.50
C THR A 244 -7.56 -18.61 4.69
N SER A 245 -6.94 -17.44 4.49
CA SER A 245 -6.20 -16.74 5.53
C SER A 245 -6.40 -15.24 5.42
N CYS A 246 -6.51 -14.57 6.57
CA CYS A 246 -6.50 -13.12 6.69
C CYS A 246 -5.12 -12.69 7.18
N ILE A 247 -4.39 -11.91 6.37
CA ILE A 247 -3.05 -11.39 6.69
C ILE A 247 -2.88 -9.93 6.32
N ASP A 248 -3.86 -9.33 5.64
CA ASP A 248 -3.88 -7.92 5.23
C ASP A 248 -4.82 -7.13 6.13
N PHE A 249 -4.35 -6.01 6.67
CA PHE A 249 -5.10 -5.26 7.68
C PHE A 249 -4.93 -3.75 7.54
N ILE A 250 -5.85 -3.02 8.18
CA ILE A 250 -5.81 -1.57 8.40
C ILE A 250 -6.00 -1.31 9.88
N TYR A 251 -5.12 -0.51 10.45
CA TYR A 251 -5.12 -0.13 11.87
C TYR A 251 -5.10 1.38 12.06
N ARG A 252 -5.53 1.83 13.25
CA ARG A 252 -5.37 3.19 13.75
C ARG A 252 -4.51 3.20 15.03
N TYR A 253 -3.61 4.15 15.17
CA TYR A 253 -2.85 4.34 16.39
C TYR A 253 -3.78 4.85 17.53
N ARG A 254 -3.82 4.14 18.67
CA ARG A 254 -4.79 4.40 19.74
C ARG A 254 -4.61 5.77 20.40
N ASP A 255 -3.37 6.24 20.54
CA ASP A 255 -3.03 7.50 21.22
C ASP A 255 -3.06 8.72 20.28
N ALA A 256 -3.58 8.61 19.06
CA ALA A 256 -3.89 9.71 18.14
C ALA A 256 -5.41 9.93 18.05
N ALA A 257 -5.86 10.88 17.21
CA ALA A 257 -7.27 11.17 17.02
C ALA A 257 -8.08 9.90 16.72
N SER A 258 -9.25 9.78 17.35
CA SER A 258 -10.18 8.67 17.15
C SER A 258 -10.92 8.81 15.83
N VAL A 259 -11.42 7.68 15.31
CA VAL A 259 -12.27 7.63 14.12
C VAL A 259 -13.48 6.76 14.40
N LYS A 260 -14.53 6.93 13.60
CA LYS A 260 -15.68 6.03 13.56
C LYS A 260 -15.62 5.21 12.28
N VAL A 261 -15.55 3.88 12.39
CA VAL A 261 -15.66 2.99 11.24
C VAL A 261 -17.12 2.92 10.79
N THR A 262 -17.39 3.17 9.52
CA THR A 262 -18.72 3.13 8.90
C THR A 262 -18.91 1.96 7.94
N GLY A 263 -17.83 1.34 7.48
CA GLY A 263 -17.83 0.16 6.61
C GLY A 263 -16.45 -0.48 6.54
N THR A 264 -16.41 -1.79 6.39
CA THR A 264 -15.16 -2.53 6.15
C THR A 264 -15.47 -3.90 5.57
N HIS A 265 -14.71 -4.32 4.57
CA HIS A 265 -14.75 -5.67 3.98
C HIS A 265 -13.44 -6.02 3.29
N THR A 266 -13.27 -7.30 3.00
CA THR A 266 -12.36 -7.80 1.97
C THR A 266 -13.10 -7.73 0.63
N MET A 267 -12.47 -7.09 -0.37
CA MET A 267 -13.11 -6.85 -1.66
C MET A 267 -12.89 -8.04 -2.61
N THR A 268 -13.95 -8.75 -2.93
CA THR A 268 -13.92 -9.97 -3.75
C THR A 268 -14.50 -9.80 -5.15
N ARG A 269 -15.14 -8.67 -5.44
CA ARG A 269 -15.84 -8.42 -6.70
C ARG A 269 -15.63 -6.99 -7.17
N PHE A 270 -15.45 -6.85 -8.48
CA PHE A 270 -15.44 -5.57 -9.20
C PHE A 270 -16.08 -5.76 -10.56
N TYR A 271 -16.70 -4.72 -11.11
CA TYR A 271 -17.11 -4.69 -12.51
C TYR A 271 -15.93 -4.46 -13.43
N ASN A 272 -15.00 -3.60 -13.00
CA ASN A 272 -13.86 -3.16 -13.80
C ASN A 272 -12.56 -3.87 -13.47
N GLY A 273 -12.62 -5.07 -12.88
CA GLY A 273 -11.44 -5.87 -12.59
C GLY A 273 -11.77 -7.27 -12.10
N ASP A 274 -10.76 -8.13 -12.19
CA ASP A 274 -10.80 -9.50 -11.68
C ASP A 274 -9.72 -9.67 -10.61
N VAL A 275 -10.13 -9.65 -9.34
CA VAL A 275 -9.22 -9.76 -8.20
C VAL A 275 -8.39 -11.03 -8.24
N THR A 276 -8.91 -12.12 -8.85
CA THR A 276 -8.21 -13.40 -8.92
C THR A 276 -7.09 -13.43 -9.96
N LYS A 277 -7.07 -12.44 -10.86
CA LYS A 277 -6.02 -12.22 -11.85
C LYS A 277 -5.09 -11.06 -11.48
N ALA A 278 -5.61 -10.09 -10.73
CA ALA A 278 -4.88 -8.88 -10.40
C ALA A 278 -3.72 -9.12 -9.42
N SER A 279 -3.95 -9.97 -8.40
CA SER A 279 -2.97 -10.35 -7.37
C SER A 279 -3.35 -11.68 -6.74
N ASP A 280 -2.43 -12.29 -5.99
CA ASP A 280 -2.73 -13.43 -5.10
C ASP A 280 -3.36 -13.01 -3.76
N HIS A 281 -3.40 -11.71 -3.47
CA HIS A 281 -4.14 -11.12 -2.35
C HIS A 281 -5.44 -10.47 -2.83
N LEU A 282 -6.38 -10.33 -1.90
CA LEU A 282 -7.58 -9.51 -2.04
C LEU A 282 -7.36 -8.16 -1.34
N PRO A 283 -7.82 -7.05 -1.92
CA PRO A 283 -7.77 -5.76 -1.23
C PRO A 283 -8.74 -5.71 -0.05
N VAL A 284 -8.35 -4.99 1.00
CA VAL A 284 -9.20 -4.70 2.15
C VAL A 284 -9.43 -3.20 2.26
N TYR A 285 -10.58 -2.78 2.79
CA TYR A 285 -10.84 -1.38 3.06
C TYR A 285 -11.43 -1.14 4.44
N ALA A 286 -11.29 0.08 4.92
CA ALA A 286 -12.01 0.63 6.05
C ALA A 286 -12.50 2.04 5.69
N ASP A 287 -13.80 2.27 5.82
CA ASP A 287 -14.42 3.59 5.71
C ASP A 287 -14.46 4.20 7.09
N VAL A 288 -13.92 5.39 7.23
CA VAL A 288 -13.81 6.09 8.51
C VAL A 288 -14.30 7.53 8.42
N VAL A 289 -14.87 8.01 9.51
CA VAL A 289 -15.22 9.43 9.71
C VAL A 289 -14.43 9.96 10.90
N PHE A 290 -13.81 11.14 10.74
CA PHE A 290 -13.01 11.84 11.76
C PHE A 290 -13.06 13.34 11.58
#